data_23bad4c6bf2740e5595f611774ce1cc6
#
_entry.id   23bad4c6bf2740e5595f611774ce1cc6
#
_cell.length_a   1.000
_cell.length_b   1.000
_cell.length_c   1.000
_cell.angle_alpha   90.00
_cell.angle_beta   90.00
_cell.angle_gamma   90.00
#
_symmetry.space_group_name_H-M   'P 1'
#
loop_
_entity.id
_entity.type
_entity.pdbx_description
1 polymer ?
#
loop_
_entity_poly.entity_id
_entity_poly.type
_entity_poly.pdbx_seq_one_letter_code
_entity_poly.pdbx_strand_id
1 'polypeptide(L)'
;MIRRPPRSTLDRSSAASDVYKRQPLFSKKNRALLTDPMDDNNPITVQVLGICSALAITVQLKPAIVMSLSVVAVMAASNVIISILRDLIPNRIRIIVQLVVVASMVILVDQVLRAFAYDVSKELSIFIGLIITNCIVMGRLEAFALGNGVWRSFLDGIGNAAGYGFILIVVAFFRELFGSGKLLGYQVIPDFIYDMGYVNNGLMLLSPMALITVGLFIWFQRSRNRTLIEKN
;
A
#
# COMPACT_ATOMS: atom_id res chain seq x y z
N MET A 1 -28.26 48.12 15.50
CA MET A 1 -28.64 47.46 14.23
C MET A 1 -27.70 46.24 14.01
N ILE A 2 -28.19 45.06 14.33
CA ILE A 2 -27.42 43.81 14.18
C ILE A 2 -27.84 43.24 12.82
N ARG A 3 -26.87 43.22 11.86
CA ARG A 3 -27.08 42.60 10.56
C ARG A 3 -27.09 41.07 10.73
N ARG A 4 -28.21 40.43 10.36
CA ARG A 4 -28.30 38.95 10.27
C ARG A 4 -27.36 38.45 9.15
N PRO A 5 -26.61 37.35 9.35
CA PRO A 5 -25.82 36.75 8.29
C PRO A 5 -26.72 36.16 7.19
N PRO A 6 -26.27 36.12 5.92
CA PRO A 6 -27.09 35.65 4.82
C PRO A 6 -27.34 34.14 4.90
N ARG A 7 -28.60 33.78 4.63
CA ARG A 7 -29.11 32.39 4.50
C ARG A 7 -28.54 31.70 3.25
N SER A 8 -27.31 31.27 3.22
CA SER A 8 -26.76 30.62 2.03
C SER A 8 -25.94 29.32 2.29
N THR A 9 -26.06 28.72 3.48
CA THR A 9 -25.30 27.49 3.79
C THR A 9 -26.07 26.18 3.56
N LEU A 10 -27.40 26.24 3.44
CA LEU A 10 -28.23 25.04 3.22
C LEU A 10 -28.32 24.61 1.75
N ASP A 11 -28.25 25.54 0.78
CA ASP A 11 -28.31 25.19 -0.64
C ASP A 11 -26.99 24.63 -1.21
N ARG A 12 -25.86 24.87 -0.54
CA ARG A 12 -24.57 24.29 -0.96
C ARG A 12 -24.44 22.80 -0.65
N SER A 13 -25.11 22.30 0.36
CA SER A 13 -25.04 20.89 0.73
C SER A 13 -25.87 20.00 -0.22
N SER A 14 -27.03 20.47 -0.69
CA SER A 14 -27.87 19.73 -1.64
C SER A 14 -27.24 19.71 -3.05
N ALA A 15 -26.70 20.83 -3.51
CA ALA A 15 -26.02 20.92 -4.79
C ALA A 15 -24.72 20.06 -4.82
N ALA A 16 -24.00 19.98 -3.70
CA ALA A 16 -22.83 19.11 -3.57
C ALA A 16 -23.21 17.62 -3.60
N SER A 17 -24.35 17.23 -3.02
CA SER A 17 -24.83 15.85 -3.05
C SER A 17 -25.33 15.42 -4.43
N ASP A 18 -25.94 16.33 -5.21
CA ASP A 18 -26.43 16.04 -6.56
C ASP A 18 -25.30 15.99 -7.60
N VAL A 19 -24.25 16.80 -7.45
CA VAL A 19 -23.03 16.71 -8.26
C VAL A 19 -22.29 15.41 -7.99
N TYR A 20 -22.37 14.88 -6.76
CA TYR A 20 -21.75 13.61 -6.38
C TYR A 20 -22.43 12.39 -7.02
N LYS A 21 -23.74 12.44 -7.26
CA LYS A 21 -24.53 11.34 -7.87
C LYS A 21 -24.35 11.19 -9.38
N ARG A 22 -23.83 12.20 -10.08
CA ARG A 22 -23.70 12.22 -11.56
C ARG A 22 -22.28 12.11 -12.10
N GLN A 23 -21.27 11.80 -11.27
CA GLN A 23 -19.91 11.63 -11.81
C GLN A 23 -19.81 10.29 -12.57
N PRO A 24 -19.39 10.30 -13.85
CA PRO A 24 -19.19 9.07 -14.61
C PRO A 24 -18.13 8.21 -13.95
N LEU A 25 -18.37 6.90 -13.92
CA LEU A 25 -17.52 5.88 -13.29
C LEU A 25 -16.04 5.96 -13.73
N PHE A 26 -15.76 6.46 -14.93
CA PHE A 26 -14.42 6.66 -15.50
C PHE A 26 -14.04 8.13 -15.71
N SER A 27 -14.34 9.01 -14.76
CA SER A 27 -13.88 10.40 -14.81
C SER A 27 -12.35 10.50 -14.70
N LYS A 28 -11.73 11.56 -15.32
CA LYS A 28 -10.29 11.86 -15.18
C LYS A 28 -9.83 11.87 -13.72
N LYS A 29 -10.71 12.30 -12.80
CA LYS A 29 -10.45 12.32 -11.36
C LYS A 29 -10.34 10.92 -10.75
N ASN A 30 -11.09 9.95 -11.27
CA ASN A 30 -11.03 8.55 -10.81
C ASN A 30 -9.79 7.84 -11.37
N ARG A 31 -9.34 8.19 -12.58
CA ARG A 31 -8.05 7.68 -13.11
C ARG A 31 -6.86 8.23 -12.33
N ALA A 32 -6.92 9.48 -11.90
CA ALA A 32 -5.88 10.07 -11.06
C ALA A 32 -5.72 9.28 -9.75
N LEU A 33 -6.80 8.86 -9.09
CA LEU A 33 -6.74 8.02 -7.88
C LEU A 33 -5.97 6.69 -8.08
N LEU A 34 -5.92 6.19 -9.31
CA LEU A 34 -5.20 4.96 -9.64
C LEU A 34 -3.73 5.23 -10.01
N THR A 35 -3.44 6.37 -10.66
CA THR A 35 -2.10 6.68 -11.19
C THR A 35 -1.25 7.53 -10.22
N ASP A 36 -1.85 8.47 -9.49
CA ASP A 36 -1.13 9.33 -8.54
C ASP A 36 -0.33 8.55 -7.48
N PRO A 37 -0.85 7.44 -6.89
CA PRO A 37 -0.09 6.66 -5.92
C PRO A 37 1.10 5.90 -6.51
N MET A 38 1.18 5.76 -7.83
CA MET A 38 2.31 5.09 -8.47
C MET A 38 3.52 6.01 -8.64
N ASP A 39 3.33 7.33 -8.77
CA ASP A 39 4.41 8.28 -9.03
C ASP A 39 4.48 9.41 -7.99
N ASP A 40 3.53 10.35 -8.02
CA ASP A 40 3.62 11.59 -7.25
C ASP A 40 3.21 11.45 -5.78
N ASN A 41 2.38 10.47 -5.44
CA ASN A 41 1.82 10.31 -4.08
C ASN A 41 1.96 8.87 -3.56
N ASN A 42 3.13 8.28 -3.80
CA ASN A 42 3.40 6.90 -3.42
C ASN A 42 3.36 6.72 -1.89
N PRO A 43 2.70 5.67 -1.38
CA PRO A 43 2.57 5.43 0.05
C PRO A 43 3.89 5.26 0.81
N ILE A 44 4.88 4.60 0.21
CA ILE A 44 6.17 4.36 0.87
C ILE A 44 7.08 5.58 0.74
N THR A 45 7.20 6.16 -0.45
CA THR A 45 8.24 7.15 -0.72
C THR A 45 7.84 8.57 -0.32
N VAL A 46 6.55 8.89 -0.38
CA VAL A 46 6.02 10.22 -0.06
C VAL A 46 5.31 10.24 1.30
N GLN A 47 4.42 9.27 1.54
CA GLN A 47 3.65 9.20 2.79
C GLN A 47 4.40 8.48 3.92
N VAL A 48 5.50 7.77 3.62
CA VAL A 48 6.33 7.03 4.57
C VAL A 48 5.54 5.96 5.34
N LEU A 49 4.53 5.36 4.69
CA LEU A 49 3.66 4.32 5.25
C LEU A 49 4.12 2.93 4.79
N GLY A 50 4.01 1.94 5.67
CA GLY A 50 4.30 0.53 5.33
C GLY A 50 5.78 0.15 5.29
N ILE A 51 6.68 0.96 5.85
CA ILE A 51 8.11 0.65 5.93
C ILE A 51 8.37 -0.61 6.73
N CYS A 52 7.63 -0.85 7.84
CA CYS A 52 7.80 -2.03 8.69
C CYS A 52 7.69 -3.34 7.91
N SER A 53 6.66 -3.46 7.05
CA SER A 53 6.47 -4.63 6.20
C SER A 53 7.51 -4.69 5.07
N ALA A 54 7.92 -3.53 4.52
CA ALA A 54 8.98 -3.47 3.53
C ALA A 54 10.32 -4.00 4.08
N LEU A 55 10.66 -3.70 5.33
CA LEU A 55 11.88 -4.21 5.98
C LEU A 55 11.85 -5.72 6.19
N ALA A 56 10.69 -6.26 6.59
CA ALA A 56 10.56 -7.66 6.96
C ALA A 56 10.48 -8.61 5.75
N ILE A 57 9.75 -8.22 4.70
CA ILE A 57 9.33 -9.15 3.63
C ILE A 57 10.24 -9.09 2.41
N THR A 58 10.98 -8.00 2.19
CA THR A 58 11.78 -7.79 0.99
C THR A 58 13.09 -8.58 0.93
N VAL A 59 13.28 -9.57 1.78
CA VAL A 59 14.44 -10.47 1.75
C VAL A 59 14.42 -11.36 0.52
N GLN A 60 13.24 -11.82 0.12
CA GLN A 60 13.01 -12.67 -1.04
C GLN A 60 11.90 -12.10 -1.92
N LEU A 61 12.05 -12.27 -3.24
CA LEU A 61 11.11 -11.72 -4.21
C LEU A 61 9.76 -12.47 -4.22
N LYS A 62 9.79 -13.80 -4.05
CA LYS A 62 8.58 -14.64 -4.07
C LYS A 62 7.56 -14.23 -2.98
N PRO A 63 7.91 -14.19 -1.68
CA PRO A 63 6.99 -13.70 -0.66
C PRO A 63 6.60 -12.22 -0.83
N ALA A 64 7.50 -11.38 -1.37
CA ALA A 64 7.18 -9.97 -1.63
C ALA A 64 6.08 -9.79 -2.69
N ILE A 65 6.09 -10.58 -3.77
CA ILE A 65 5.05 -10.56 -4.80
C ILE A 65 3.71 -11.02 -4.22
N VAL A 66 3.69 -12.13 -3.49
CA VAL A 66 2.44 -12.67 -2.93
C VAL A 66 1.88 -11.73 -1.88
N MET A 67 2.73 -11.14 -1.04
CA MET A 67 2.32 -10.12 -0.07
C MET A 67 1.72 -8.88 -0.76
N SER A 68 2.33 -8.42 -1.84
CA SER A 68 1.82 -7.30 -2.64
C SER A 68 0.41 -7.58 -3.14
N LEU A 69 0.17 -8.75 -3.74
CA LEU A 69 -1.15 -9.16 -4.22
C LEU A 69 -2.17 -9.30 -3.08
N SER A 70 -1.76 -9.87 -1.95
CA SER A 70 -2.61 -10.01 -0.77
C SER A 70 -3.03 -8.65 -0.21
N VAL A 71 -2.11 -7.69 -0.13
CA VAL A 71 -2.41 -6.32 0.34
C VAL A 71 -3.36 -5.61 -0.63
N VAL A 72 -3.21 -5.80 -1.95
CA VAL A 72 -4.16 -5.23 -2.94
C VAL A 72 -5.57 -5.77 -2.69
N ALA A 73 -5.72 -7.09 -2.53
CA ALA A 73 -7.02 -7.71 -2.30
C ALA A 73 -7.66 -7.27 -0.97
N VAL A 74 -6.88 -7.31 0.13
CA VAL A 74 -7.35 -6.92 1.46
C VAL A 74 -7.72 -5.45 1.49
N MET A 75 -6.89 -4.56 0.94
CA MET A 75 -7.11 -3.12 0.98
C MET A 75 -8.31 -2.70 0.14
N ALA A 76 -8.46 -3.28 -1.05
CA ALA A 76 -9.62 -3.03 -1.91
C ALA A 76 -10.93 -3.47 -1.22
N ALA A 77 -10.96 -4.68 -0.66
CA ALA A 77 -12.14 -5.23 0.03
C ALA A 77 -12.45 -4.45 1.32
N SER A 78 -11.45 -4.18 2.15
CA SER A 78 -11.63 -3.45 3.41
C SER A 78 -12.10 -2.01 3.18
N ASN A 79 -11.58 -1.31 2.18
CA ASN A 79 -12.02 0.04 1.82
C ASN A 79 -13.50 0.06 1.40
N VAL A 80 -13.95 -0.94 0.65
CA VAL A 80 -15.37 -1.09 0.26
C VAL A 80 -16.24 -1.30 1.49
N ILE A 81 -15.89 -2.25 2.35
CA ILE A 81 -16.65 -2.59 3.55
C ILE A 81 -16.76 -1.40 4.49
N ILE A 82 -15.64 -0.74 4.79
CA ILE A 82 -15.63 0.43 5.68
C ILE A 82 -16.41 1.60 5.07
N SER A 83 -16.34 1.80 3.75
CA SER A 83 -17.13 2.84 3.09
C SER A 83 -18.65 2.57 3.14
N ILE A 84 -19.07 1.31 3.19
CA ILE A 84 -20.48 0.92 3.38
C ILE A 84 -20.90 1.13 4.83
N LEU A 85 -20.03 0.75 5.78
CA LEU A 85 -20.33 0.82 7.22
C LEU A 85 -20.13 2.23 7.83
N ARG A 86 -19.58 3.18 7.10
CA ARG A 86 -19.15 4.49 7.62
C ARG A 86 -20.21 5.21 8.44
N ASP A 87 -21.48 5.14 8.02
CA ASP A 87 -22.59 5.83 8.67
C ASP A 87 -23.06 5.14 9.96
N LEU A 88 -22.64 3.86 10.18
CA LEU A 88 -22.96 3.07 11.36
C LEU A 88 -21.87 3.15 12.44
N ILE A 89 -20.66 3.57 12.10
CA ILE A 89 -19.48 3.50 12.98
C ILE A 89 -19.37 4.78 13.82
N PRO A 90 -19.55 4.71 15.16
CA PRO A 90 -19.33 5.86 16.01
C PRO A 90 -17.83 6.17 16.13
N ASN A 91 -17.48 7.47 16.22
CA ASN A 91 -16.10 7.95 16.21
C ASN A 91 -15.20 7.34 17.29
N ARG A 92 -15.78 6.90 18.44
CA ARG A 92 -15.00 6.37 19.55
C ARG A 92 -14.42 4.98 19.32
N ILE A 93 -15.11 4.13 18.54
CA ILE A 93 -14.72 2.72 18.30
C ILE A 93 -14.24 2.46 16.87
N ARG A 94 -14.08 3.51 16.08
CA ARG A 94 -13.76 3.48 14.65
C ARG A 94 -12.53 2.64 14.32
N ILE A 95 -11.43 2.83 15.06
CA ILE A 95 -10.17 2.09 14.86
C ILE A 95 -10.35 0.59 15.13
N ILE A 96 -11.13 0.24 16.17
CA ILE A 96 -11.39 -1.17 16.53
C ILE A 96 -12.18 -1.86 15.43
N VAL A 97 -13.22 -1.21 14.90
CA VAL A 97 -14.02 -1.76 13.79
C VAL A 97 -13.17 -1.95 12.53
N GLN A 98 -12.32 -0.98 12.21
CA GLN A 98 -11.39 -1.10 11.08
C GLN A 98 -10.44 -2.29 11.24
N LEU A 99 -9.83 -2.47 12.41
CA LEU A 99 -8.96 -3.61 12.70
C LEU A 99 -9.68 -4.95 12.55
N VAL A 100 -10.91 -5.06 13.06
CA VAL A 100 -11.71 -6.29 12.96
C VAL A 100 -12.04 -6.61 11.50
N VAL A 101 -12.44 -5.62 10.70
CA VAL A 101 -12.74 -5.79 9.28
C VAL A 101 -11.48 -6.22 8.52
N VAL A 102 -10.35 -5.55 8.74
CA VAL A 102 -9.07 -5.92 8.09
C VAL A 102 -8.64 -7.32 8.49
N ALA A 103 -8.71 -7.68 9.77
CA ALA A 103 -8.37 -9.01 10.25
C ALA A 103 -9.24 -10.10 9.60
N SER A 104 -10.54 -9.86 9.49
CA SER A 104 -11.47 -10.80 8.83
C SER A 104 -11.12 -10.99 7.35
N MET A 105 -10.80 -9.91 6.63
CA MET A 105 -10.41 -9.99 5.23
C MET A 105 -9.07 -10.70 5.04
N VAL A 106 -8.10 -10.46 5.92
CA VAL A 106 -6.80 -11.13 5.88
C VAL A 106 -6.95 -12.63 6.11
N ILE A 107 -7.80 -13.05 7.07
CA ILE A 107 -8.06 -14.48 7.31
C ILE A 107 -8.69 -15.13 6.08
N LEU A 108 -9.63 -14.46 5.41
CA LEU A 108 -10.24 -14.98 4.17
C LEU A 108 -9.18 -15.14 3.06
N VAL A 109 -8.32 -14.16 2.86
CA VAL A 109 -7.24 -14.23 1.86
C VAL A 109 -6.25 -15.35 2.22
N ASP A 110 -5.90 -15.53 3.50
CA ASP A 110 -5.03 -16.62 3.94
C ASP A 110 -5.64 -17.99 3.64
N GLN A 111 -6.93 -18.19 3.91
CA GLN A 111 -7.62 -19.44 3.59
C GLN A 111 -7.62 -19.72 2.07
N VAL A 112 -7.82 -18.71 1.25
CA VAL A 112 -7.73 -18.85 -0.21
C VAL A 112 -6.31 -19.22 -0.63
N LEU A 113 -5.28 -18.55 -0.09
CA LEU A 113 -3.89 -18.87 -0.37
C LEU A 113 -3.51 -20.30 0.07
N ARG A 114 -4.02 -20.77 1.20
CA ARG A 114 -3.81 -22.15 1.66
C ARG A 114 -4.42 -23.18 0.71
N ALA A 115 -5.54 -22.85 0.08
CA ALA A 115 -6.20 -23.75 -0.87
C ALA A 115 -5.44 -23.88 -2.19
N PHE A 116 -4.80 -22.79 -2.67
CA PHE A 116 -4.15 -22.76 -3.99
C PHE A 116 -2.63 -22.88 -3.96
N ALA A 117 -1.98 -22.42 -2.90
CA ALA A 117 -0.51 -22.32 -2.83
C ALA A 117 -0.01 -22.59 -1.39
N TYR A 118 -0.13 -23.85 -0.95
CA TYR A 118 0.20 -24.24 0.42
C TYR A 118 1.63 -23.89 0.85
N ASP A 119 2.62 -24.12 -0.03
CA ASP A 119 4.04 -23.83 0.30
C ASP A 119 4.28 -22.35 0.53
N VAL A 120 3.64 -21.49 -0.26
CA VAL A 120 3.75 -20.03 -0.14
C VAL A 120 2.99 -19.53 1.08
N SER A 121 1.83 -20.11 1.38
CA SER A 121 1.05 -19.78 2.57
C SER A 121 1.81 -20.07 3.86
N LYS A 122 2.58 -21.17 3.91
CA LYS A 122 3.41 -21.51 5.07
C LYS A 122 4.49 -20.45 5.35
N GLU A 123 5.13 -19.94 4.31
CA GLU A 123 6.10 -18.84 4.44
C GLU A 123 5.41 -17.52 4.83
N LEU A 124 4.22 -17.27 4.29
CA LEU A 124 3.45 -16.05 4.56
C LEU A 124 2.75 -16.03 5.92
N SER A 125 2.50 -17.20 6.53
CA SER A 125 1.77 -17.27 7.81
C SER A 125 2.43 -16.41 8.91
N ILE A 126 3.75 -16.24 8.87
CA ILE A 126 4.51 -15.37 9.77
C ILE A 126 4.19 -13.90 9.51
N PHE A 127 3.87 -13.53 8.26
CA PHE A 127 3.67 -12.14 7.82
C PHE A 127 2.20 -11.70 7.84
N ILE A 128 1.25 -12.62 8.11
CA ILE A 128 -0.19 -12.30 8.19
C ILE A 128 -0.46 -11.20 9.22
N GLY A 129 0.19 -11.27 10.38
CA GLY A 129 0.10 -10.22 11.39
C GLY A 129 0.55 -8.85 10.89
N LEU A 130 1.55 -8.81 9.99
CA LEU A 130 2.05 -7.56 9.40
C LEU A 130 1.08 -6.96 8.36
N ILE A 131 0.20 -7.76 7.75
CA ILE A 131 -0.85 -7.24 6.87
C ILE A 131 -1.92 -6.55 7.70
N ILE A 132 -2.35 -7.17 8.81
CA ILE A 132 -3.41 -6.63 9.70
C ILE A 132 -2.98 -5.28 10.30
N THR A 133 -1.73 -5.19 10.77
CA THR A 133 -1.18 -3.98 11.41
C THR A 133 -0.50 -3.03 10.42
N ASN A 134 -0.65 -3.24 9.12
CA ASN A 134 0.02 -2.43 8.11
C ASN A 134 -0.49 -0.98 8.12
N CYS A 135 0.43 -0.05 8.32
CA CYS A 135 0.13 1.38 8.42
C CYS A 135 -0.56 1.93 7.15
N ILE A 136 -0.26 1.35 5.98
CA ILE A 136 -0.89 1.81 4.73
C ILE A 136 -2.38 1.45 4.69
N VAL A 137 -2.74 0.23 5.10
CA VAL A 137 -4.15 -0.22 5.14
C VAL A 137 -4.94 0.65 6.09
N MET A 138 -4.47 0.78 7.34
CA MET A 138 -5.12 1.61 8.36
C MET A 138 -5.17 3.09 7.96
N GLY A 139 -4.09 3.62 7.41
CA GLY A 139 -4.01 5.01 6.98
C GLY A 139 -5.01 5.35 5.87
N ARG A 140 -5.22 4.46 4.90
CA ARG A 140 -6.19 4.70 3.81
C ARG A 140 -7.64 4.49 4.24
N LEU A 141 -7.91 3.52 5.11
CA LEU A 141 -9.23 3.35 5.71
C LEU A 141 -9.67 4.60 6.46
N GLU A 142 -8.77 5.16 7.26
CA GLU A 142 -9.03 6.35 8.05
C GLU A 142 -9.12 7.64 7.21
N ALA A 143 -8.14 7.85 6.34
CA ALA A 143 -8.02 9.10 5.59
C ALA A 143 -8.99 9.19 4.40
N PHE A 144 -9.35 8.07 3.79
CA PHE A 144 -10.11 8.08 2.54
C PHE A 144 -11.45 7.34 2.60
N ALA A 145 -11.49 6.09 3.10
CA ALA A 145 -12.68 5.25 3.02
C ALA A 145 -13.86 5.80 3.83
N LEU A 146 -13.60 6.41 4.99
CA LEU A 146 -14.62 7.03 5.84
C LEU A 146 -15.23 8.30 5.23
N GLY A 147 -14.48 9.01 4.40
CA GLY A 147 -14.93 10.29 3.81
C GLY A 147 -15.51 10.18 2.41
N ASN A 148 -15.33 9.06 1.71
CA ASN A 148 -15.67 8.92 0.30
C ASN A 148 -16.63 7.76 0.03
N GLY A 149 -17.26 7.80 -1.16
CA GLY A 149 -18.17 6.74 -1.60
C GLY A 149 -17.44 5.45 -1.98
N VAL A 150 -18.18 4.34 -1.97
CA VAL A 150 -17.69 2.98 -2.17
C VAL A 150 -16.80 2.80 -3.40
N TRP A 151 -17.24 3.31 -4.56
CA TRP A 151 -16.49 3.17 -5.81
C TRP A 151 -15.14 3.87 -5.79
N ARG A 152 -15.10 5.09 -5.24
CA ARG A 152 -13.85 5.85 -5.11
C ARG A 152 -12.91 5.22 -4.10
N SER A 153 -13.43 4.70 -3.00
CA SER A 153 -12.66 3.98 -1.99
C SER A 153 -12.06 2.68 -2.53
N PHE A 154 -12.78 1.98 -3.39
CA PHE A 154 -12.26 0.81 -4.10
C PHE A 154 -11.07 1.15 -5.01
N LEU A 155 -11.23 2.18 -5.86
CA LEU A 155 -10.15 2.62 -6.77
C LEU A 155 -8.93 3.15 -6.01
N ASP A 156 -9.14 3.89 -4.94
CA ASP A 156 -8.08 4.37 -4.07
C ASP A 156 -7.32 3.21 -3.41
N GLY A 157 -8.05 2.20 -2.92
CA GLY A 157 -7.47 0.99 -2.35
C GLY A 157 -6.54 0.27 -3.33
N ILE A 158 -7.00 0.04 -4.56
CA ILE A 158 -6.19 -0.62 -5.60
C ILE A 158 -4.97 0.24 -5.97
N GLY A 159 -5.15 1.55 -6.19
CA GLY A 159 -4.07 2.43 -6.59
C GLY A 159 -2.95 2.51 -5.56
N ASN A 160 -3.31 2.74 -4.29
CA ASN A 160 -2.32 2.82 -3.21
C ASN A 160 -1.65 1.47 -2.92
N ALA A 161 -2.40 0.36 -2.93
CA ALA A 161 -1.84 -0.96 -2.74
C ALA A 161 -0.92 -1.39 -3.90
N ALA A 162 -1.26 -1.02 -5.14
CA ALA A 162 -0.39 -1.27 -6.30
C ALA A 162 0.90 -0.44 -6.23
N GLY A 163 0.81 0.83 -5.87
CA GLY A 163 1.99 1.69 -5.65
C GLY A 163 2.91 1.16 -4.55
N TYR A 164 2.32 0.70 -3.45
CA TYR A 164 3.05 0.03 -2.37
C TYR A 164 3.73 -1.27 -2.84
N GLY A 165 2.98 -2.14 -3.52
CA GLY A 165 3.47 -3.42 -4.02
C GLY A 165 4.59 -3.24 -5.03
N PHE A 166 4.52 -2.24 -5.90
CA PHE A 166 5.58 -1.94 -6.85
C PHE A 166 6.91 -1.66 -6.16
N ILE A 167 6.92 -0.79 -5.14
CA ILE A 167 8.14 -0.50 -4.37
C ILE A 167 8.67 -1.72 -3.63
N LEU A 168 7.77 -2.54 -3.03
CA LEU A 168 8.16 -3.79 -2.38
C LEU A 168 8.92 -4.73 -3.34
N ILE A 169 8.37 -4.92 -4.54
CA ILE A 169 8.95 -5.79 -5.56
C ILE A 169 10.31 -5.25 -6.01
N VAL A 170 10.41 -3.94 -6.25
CA VAL A 170 11.68 -3.31 -6.65
C VAL A 170 12.75 -3.48 -5.56
N VAL A 171 12.42 -3.20 -4.31
CA VAL A 171 13.37 -3.35 -3.19
C VAL A 171 13.76 -4.81 -3.00
N ALA A 172 12.81 -5.74 -3.07
CA ALA A 172 13.07 -7.17 -2.96
C ALA A 172 13.98 -7.67 -4.11
N PHE A 173 13.75 -7.19 -5.32
CA PHE A 173 14.57 -7.53 -6.48
C PHE A 173 16.04 -7.16 -6.26
N PHE A 174 16.32 -5.94 -5.84
CA PHE A 174 17.70 -5.51 -5.58
C PHE A 174 18.32 -6.27 -4.41
N ARG A 175 17.58 -6.49 -3.34
CA ARG A 175 18.10 -7.20 -2.17
C ARG A 175 18.38 -8.67 -2.43
N GLU A 176 17.50 -9.38 -3.14
CA GLU A 176 17.70 -10.77 -3.49
C GLU A 176 18.84 -10.93 -4.50
N LEU A 177 18.93 -10.05 -5.50
CA LEU A 177 19.99 -10.08 -6.51
C LEU A 177 21.37 -9.90 -5.89
N PHE A 178 21.58 -8.87 -5.08
CA PHE A 178 22.89 -8.58 -4.48
C PHE A 178 23.18 -9.39 -3.21
N GLY A 179 22.15 -9.85 -2.50
CA GLY A 179 22.31 -10.60 -1.26
C GLY A 179 22.56 -12.08 -1.48
N SER A 180 21.77 -12.73 -2.33
CA SER A 180 21.85 -14.18 -2.57
C SER A 180 22.35 -14.57 -3.95
N GLY A 181 22.38 -13.64 -4.91
CA GLY A 181 22.74 -13.94 -6.30
C GLY A 181 21.71 -14.79 -7.04
N LYS A 182 20.56 -15.03 -6.43
CA LYS A 182 19.45 -15.82 -6.96
C LYS A 182 18.24 -14.89 -7.16
N LEU A 183 17.40 -15.19 -8.14
CA LEU A 183 16.09 -14.56 -8.33
C LEU A 183 15.04 -15.66 -8.46
N LEU A 184 14.02 -15.59 -7.62
CA LEU A 184 12.95 -16.61 -7.57
C LEU A 184 13.46 -18.06 -7.39
N GLY A 185 14.63 -18.26 -6.78
CA GLY A 185 15.28 -19.55 -6.61
C GLY A 185 16.19 -19.98 -7.77
N TYR A 186 16.22 -19.26 -8.89
CA TYR A 186 17.15 -19.51 -9.99
C TYR A 186 18.43 -18.70 -9.82
N GLN A 187 19.58 -19.34 -10.03
CA GLN A 187 20.88 -18.66 -10.00
C GLN A 187 21.01 -17.75 -11.23
N VAL A 188 21.06 -16.44 -11.01
CA VAL A 188 21.16 -15.45 -12.09
C VAL A 188 22.59 -15.01 -12.31
N ILE A 189 23.41 -15.03 -11.25
CA ILE A 189 24.82 -14.71 -11.35
C ILE A 189 25.55 -15.95 -11.86
N PRO A 190 26.17 -15.91 -13.07
CA PRO A 190 26.93 -17.03 -13.64
C PRO A 190 28.15 -17.35 -12.76
N ASP A 191 28.55 -18.64 -12.73
CA ASP A 191 29.66 -19.14 -11.92
C ASP A 191 30.99 -18.43 -12.24
N PHE A 192 31.15 -17.93 -13.46
CA PHE A 192 32.29 -17.13 -13.87
C PHE A 192 32.55 -15.87 -13.00
N ILE A 193 31.47 -15.23 -12.50
CA ILE A 193 31.62 -14.06 -11.61
C ILE A 193 32.07 -14.50 -10.21
N TYR A 194 31.64 -15.67 -9.75
CA TYR A 194 32.14 -16.25 -8.50
C TYR A 194 33.61 -16.61 -8.58
N ASP A 195 34.07 -17.12 -9.72
CA ASP A 195 35.49 -17.44 -9.98
C ASP A 195 36.37 -16.19 -10.02
N MET A 196 35.81 -15.02 -10.37
CA MET A 196 36.50 -13.72 -10.31
C MET A 196 36.61 -13.14 -8.88
N GLY A 197 36.12 -13.86 -7.85
CA GLY A 197 36.20 -13.44 -6.45
C GLY A 197 34.98 -12.71 -5.91
N TYR A 198 33.84 -12.75 -6.60
CA TYR A 198 32.60 -12.20 -6.07
C TYR A 198 32.06 -13.08 -4.95
N VAL A 199 31.84 -12.48 -3.77
CA VAL A 199 31.19 -13.13 -2.63
C VAL A 199 29.87 -12.46 -2.39
N ASN A 200 28.80 -13.26 -2.21
CA ASN A 200 27.47 -12.76 -1.91
C ASN A 200 27.51 -11.87 -0.66
N ASN A 201 26.93 -10.68 -0.79
CA ASN A 201 26.88 -9.72 0.31
C ASN A 201 25.73 -10.05 1.27
N GLY A 202 25.99 -10.89 2.28
CA GLY A 202 25.01 -11.24 3.31
C GLY A 202 24.48 -10.04 4.11
N LEU A 203 25.18 -8.89 4.10
CA LEU A 203 24.72 -7.66 4.72
C LEU A 203 23.42 -7.13 4.07
N MET A 204 23.25 -7.36 2.76
CA MET A 204 22.04 -6.97 2.01
C MET A 204 20.77 -7.65 2.50
N LEU A 205 20.89 -8.84 3.10
CA LEU A 205 19.74 -9.58 3.65
C LEU A 205 19.30 -9.06 5.01
N LEU A 206 20.13 -8.27 5.70
CA LEU A 206 19.80 -7.69 7.00
C LEU A 206 18.81 -6.51 6.87
N SER A 207 17.96 -6.34 7.89
CA SER A 207 16.95 -5.28 7.94
C SER A 207 17.51 -3.84 7.83
N PRO A 208 18.68 -3.48 8.37
CA PRO A 208 19.25 -2.14 8.19
C PRO A 208 19.52 -1.80 6.73
N MET A 209 19.94 -2.77 5.93
CA MET A 209 20.22 -2.56 4.51
C MET A 209 18.94 -2.32 3.69
N ALA A 210 17.82 -2.91 4.12
CA ALA A 210 16.51 -2.60 3.54
C ALA A 210 16.15 -1.12 3.71
N LEU A 211 16.42 -0.56 4.89
CA LEU A 211 16.16 0.85 5.17
C LEU A 211 17.01 1.75 4.28
N ILE A 212 18.29 1.42 4.12
CA ILE A 212 19.22 2.15 3.24
C ILE A 212 18.74 2.08 1.79
N THR A 213 18.33 0.89 1.31
CA THR A 213 17.83 0.70 -0.06
C THR A 213 16.56 1.52 -0.32
N VAL A 214 15.61 1.48 0.61
CA VAL A 214 14.39 2.30 0.55
C VAL A 214 14.74 3.79 0.59
N GLY A 215 15.65 4.20 1.47
CA GLY A 215 16.13 5.58 1.57
C GLY A 215 16.79 6.08 0.29
N LEU A 216 17.63 5.28 -0.36
CA LEU A 216 18.24 5.59 -1.65
C LEU A 216 17.17 5.73 -2.75
N PHE A 217 16.15 4.86 -2.73
CA PHE A 217 15.05 4.94 -3.68
C PHE A 217 14.23 6.23 -3.50
N ILE A 218 13.93 6.61 -2.26
CA ILE A 218 13.25 7.86 -1.92
C ILE A 218 14.10 9.06 -2.37
N TRP A 219 15.40 9.03 -2.10
CA TRP A 219 16.32 10.09 -2.52
C TRP A 219 16.36 10.24 -4.04
N PHE A 220 16.43 9.13 -4.78
CA PHE A 220 16.42 9.12 -6.24
C PHE A 220 15.12 9.69 -6.80
N GLN A 221 13.96 9.29 -6.26
CA GLN A 221 12.65 9.78 -6.69
C GLN A 221 12.49 11.29 -6.40
N ARG A 222 12.89 11.76 -5.20
CA ARG A 222 12.84 13.18 -4.86
C ARG A 222 13.82 14.02 -5.66
N SER A 223 14.99 13.49 -6.00
CA SER A 223 15.96 14.16 -6.88
C SER A 223 15.39 14.34 -8.30
N ARG A 224 14.61 13.39 -8.79
CA ARG A 224 13.94 13.48 -10.09
C ARG A 224 12.76 14.46 -10.08
N ASN A 225 11.93 14.43 -9.04
CA ASN A 225 10.78 15.31 -8.87
C ASN A 225 11.06 16.39 -7.80
N ARG A 226 11.59 17.53 -8.23
CA ARG A 226 11.91 18.66 -7.33
C ARG A 226 10.70 19.28 -6.63
N THR A 227 9.49 19.02 -7.09
CA THR A 227 8.23 19.46 -6.45
C THR A 227 7.96 18.77 -5.12
N LEU A 228 8.57 17.59 -4.89
CA LEU A 228 8.44 16.83 -3.64
C LEU A 228 9.46 17.24 -2.56
N ILE A 229 10.36 18.17 -2.88
CA ILE A 229 11.32 18.72 -1.91
C ILE A 229 10.62 19.83 -1.13
N GLU A 230 10.44 19.62 0.16
CA GLU A 230 9.97 20.68 1.07
C GLU A 230 10.94 21.86 1.01
N LYS A 231 10.43 23.02 0.59
CA LYS A 231 11.16 24.28 0.71
C LYS A 231 11.01 24.75 2.16
N ASN A 232 12.08 24.63 2.94
CA ASN A 232 12.21 25.35 4.21
C ASN A 232 12.27 26.86 3.97
#